data_ead8ba62bae013304ee70879620c0c8b
#
_entry.id   ead8ba62bae013304ee70879620c0c8b
#
_cell.length_a   1.000
_cell.length_b   1.000
_cell.length_c   1.000
_cell.angle_alpha   90.00
_cell.angle_beta   90.00
_cell.angle_gamma   90.00
#
_symmetry.space_group_name_H-M   'P 1'
#
loop_
_entity.id
_entity.type
_entity.pdbx_description
1 polymer ?
#
loop_
_entity_poly.entity_id
_entity_poly.type
_entity_poly.pdbx_seq_one_letter_code
_entity_poly.pdbx_strand_id
1 'polypeptide(L)'
;MISIVTIVKNDRPGLIATLDSVRAQRFIDVEHVVVDGASTDGSADVVRARVAAGEISRFVSERDAGISDAFNKGRALARGQWLNFLNAGDALLDPGVLERVAARMPCADIVTGYSVTAGVRSPPYPVGNQERLPRRAWISHQASFIHRRVFEACGGFDPRFRVRMDYEFWLRALPRFSYVFMDEPLVDLAPGGASTRLRREFFEEEFAANRMHLTFAFIANLRVRARERFHQGLRNTGLFERYRTLRLRP
;
A
#
# COMPACT_ATOMS: atom_id res chain seq x y z
N MET A 1 -5.41 9.62 -16.82
CA MET A 1 -4.24 10.01 -16.00
C MET A 1 -4.18 9.19 -14.71
N ILE A 2 -3.01 8.66 -14.38
CA ILE A 2 -2.71 7.95 -13.13
C ILE A 2 -1.86 8.86 -12.23
N SER A 3 -2.27 9.08 -10.98
CA SER A 3 -1.43 9.74 -9.98
C SER A 3 -0.73 8.69 -9.11
N ILE A 4 0.59 8.69 -9.13
CA ILE A 4 1.40 7.92 -8.19
C ILE A 4 1.71 8.83 -7.00
N VAL A 5 1.28 8.44 -5.82
CA VAL A 5 1.53 9.16 -4.56
C VAL A 5 2.64 8.46 -3.81
N THR A 6 3.78 9.12 -3.67
CA THR A 6 4.92 8.61 -2.89
C THR A 6 5.05 9.40 -1.59
N ILE A 7 5.13 8.66 -0.47
CA ILE A 7 5.42 9.25 0.84
C ILE A 7 6.84 8.88 1.27
N VAL A 8 7.53 9.80 1.93
CA VAL A 8 8.89 9.58 2.46
C VAL A 8 9.06 10.24 3.82
N LYS A 9 9.82 9.58 4.68
CA LYS A 9 10.34 10.17 5.93
C LYS A 9 11.67 9.55 6.28
N ASN A 10 12.76 10.31 6.08
CA ASN A 10 14.13 9.89 6.38
C ASN A 10 14.51 8.56 5.72
N ASP A 11 14.23 8.43 4.42
CA ASP A 11 14.65 7.32 3.58
C ASP A 11 15.05 7.80 2.19
N ARG A 12 16.13 8.57 2.14
CA ARG A 12 16.65 9.10 0.88
C ARG A 12 17.01 8.02 -0.15
N PRO A 13 17.69 6.90 0.19
CA PRO A 13 18.00 5.86 -0.79
C PRO A 13 16.74 5.19 -1.34
N GLY A 14 15.79 4.84 -0.46
CA GLY A 14 14.52 4.25 -0.87
C GLY A 14 13.70 5.19 -1.75
N LEU A 15 13.66 6.48 -1.40
CA LEU A 15 13.00 7.49 -2.23
C LEU A 15 13.55 7.51 -3.65
N ILE A 16 14.88 7.54 -3.82
CA ILE A 16 15.51 7.57 -5.15
C ILE A 16 15.09 6.34 -5.97
N ALA A 17 15.13 5.15 -5.39
CA ALA A 17 14.71 3.92 -6.07
C ALA A 17 13.24 3.98 -6.52
N THR A 18 12.34 4.49 -5.66
CA THR A 18 10.93 4.67 -6.01
C THR A 18 10.74 5.67 -7.15
N LEU A 19 11.38 6.85 -7.06
CA LEU A 19 11.30 7.89 -8.09
C LEU A 19 11.80 7.37 -9.46
N ASP A 20 12.91 6.64 -9.46
CA ASP A 20 13.48 6.07 -10.69
C ASP A 20 12.56 5.02 -11.30
N SER A 21 11.89 4.18 -10.49
CA SER A 21 10.94 3.18 -10.97
C SER A 21 9.71 3.80 -11.64
N VAL A 22 9.20 4.92 -11.10
CA VAL A 22 8.07 5.65 -11.68
C VAL A 22 8.50 6.36 -12.97
N ARG A 23 9.66 7.01 -12.97
CA ARG A 23 10.22 7.67 -14.16
C ARG A 23 10.47 6.69 -15.31
N ALA A 24 10.85 5.45 -15.01
CA ALA A 24 11.12 4.42 -16.02
C ALA A 24 9.86 3.91 -16.73
N GLN A 25 8.67 4.26 -16.29
CA GLN A 25 7.43 3.79 -16.90
C GLN A 25 7.25 4.32 -18.32
N ARG A 26 6.83 3.44 -19.24
CA ARG A 26 6.55 3.81 -20.63
C ARG A 26 5.19 4.50 -20.81
N PHE A 27 4.26 4.30 -19.88
CA PHE A 27 2.96 4.97 -19.86
C PHE A 27 3.14 6.46 -19.50
N ILE A 28 2.72 7.35 -20.40
CA ILE A 28 3.03 8.78 -20.34
C ILE A 28 1.99 9.63 -19.60
N ASP A 29 0.75 9.14 -19.42
CA ASP A 29 -0.31 9.90 -18.74
C ASP A 29 -0.23 9.70 -17.21
N VAL A 30 0.92 10.04 -16.64
CA VAL A 30 1.27 9.88 -15.21
C VAL A 30 1.53 11.21 -14.56
N GLU A 31 0.95 11.41 -13.38
CA GLU A 31 1.28 12.45 -12.43
C GLU A 31 2.04 11.83 -11.24
N HIS A 32 3.21 12.34 -10.90
CA HIS A 32 3.92 11.91 -9.69
C HIS A 32 3.76 12.98 -8.61
N VAL A 33 3.20 12.59 -7.47
CA VAL A 33 2.99 13.42 -6.28
C VAL A 33 3.84 12.89 -5.15
N VAL A 34 4.66 13.75 -4.54
CA VAL A 34 5.53 13.36 -3.41
C VAL A 34 5.15 14.13 -2.16
N VAL A 35 5.01 13.42 -1.05
CA VAL A 35 4.80 13.97 0.29
C VAL A 35 5.96 13.57 1.19
N ASP A 36 6.72 14.55 1.64
CA ASP A 36 7.83 14.37 2.56
C ASP A 36 7.41 14.77 3.98
N GLY A 37 7.55 13.87 4.94
CA GLY A 37 7.20 14.04 6.34
C GLY A 37 8.19 14.92 7.13
N ALA A 38 8.72 16.00 6.53
CA ALA A 38 9.78 16.86 7.06
C ALA A 38 11.06 16.06 7.34
N SER A 39 11.59 15.37 6.34
CA SER A 39 12.85 14.62 6.43
C SER A 39 14.05 15.52 6.66
N THR A 40 15.06 14.99 7.35
CA THR A 40 16.31 15.66 7.69
C THR A 40 17.55 15.02 7.06
N ASP A 41 17.36 14.00 6.24
CA ASP A 41 18.41 13.19 5.60
C ASP A 41 18.75 13.63 4.15
N GLY A 42 18.19 14.76 3.70
CA GLY A 42 18.34 15.26 2.33
C GLY A 42 17.32 14.71 1.34
N SER A 43 16.31 13.95 1.79
CA SER A 43 15.21 13.47 0.92
C SER A 43 14.49 14.61 0.22
N ALA A 44 14.15 15.68 0.95
CA ALA A 44 13.49 16.86 0.38
C ALA A 44 14.31 17.55 -0.72
N ASP A 45 15.64 17.55 -0.64
CA ASP A 45 16.50 18.14 -1.66
C ASP A 45 16.51 17.32 -2.95
N VAL A 46 16.50 15.99 -2.82
CA VAL A 46 16.31 15.09 -3.98
C VAL A 46 15.00 15.39 -4.68
N VAL A 47 13.89 15.53 -3.93
CA VAL A 47 12.58 15.84 -4.53
C VAL A 47 12.61 17.20 -5.24
N ARG A 48 13.17 18.24 -4.63
CA ARG A 48 13.29 19.58 -5.26
C ARG A 48 14.05 19.54 -6.59
N ALA A 49 15.16 18.77 -6.63
CA ALA A 49 15.91 18.58 -7.86
C ALA A 49 15.08 17.89 -8.95
N ARG A 50 14.30 16.86 -8.60
CA ARG A 50 13.42 16.14 -9.53
C ARG A 50 12.23 16.98 -9.98
N VAL A 51 11.68 17.86 -9.12
CA VAL A 51 10.68 18.87 -9.51
C VAL A 51 11.25 19.85 -10.53
N ALA A 52 12.46 20.35 -10.29
CA ALA A 52 13.13 21.25 -11.23
C ALA A 52 13.43 20.59 -12.59
N ALA A 53 13.64 19.28 -12.61
CA ALA A 53 13.79 18.47 -13.83
C ALA A 53 12.46 18.11 -14.51
N GLY A 54 11.30 18.49 -13.93
CA GLY A 54 9.98 18.18 -14.48
C GLY A 54 9.53 16.73 -14.27
N GLU A 55 10.22 15.97 -13.44
CA GLU A 55 9.93 14.53 -13.18
C GLU A 55 8.85 14.34 -12.11
N ILE A 56 8.65 15.32 -11.23
CA ILE A 56 7.65 15.33 -10.17
C ILE A 56 6.68 16.47 -10.40
N SER A 57 5.40 16.14 -10.47
CA SER A 57 4.35 17.13 -10.78
C SER A 57 3.96 17.97 -9.57
N ARG A 58 4.02 17.41 -8.37
CA ARG A 58 3.62 18.04 -7.10
C ARG A 58 4.44 17.55 -5.95
N PHE A 59 4.77 18.48 -5.05
CA PHE A 59 5.58 18.20 -3.87
C PHE A 59 5.11 19.03 -2.67
N VAL A 60 5.05 18.39 -1.51
CA VAL A 60 4.91 19.05 -0.21
C VAL A 60 5.88 18.42 0.78
N SER A 61 6.53 19.25 1.61
CA SER A 61 7.40 18.81 2.69
C SER A 61 6.94 19.48 3.98
N GLU A 62 6.32 18.70 4.84
CA GLU A 62 5.81 19.16 6.13
C GLU A 62 5.62 17.97 7.08
N ARG A 63 5.54 18.24 8.38
CA ARG A 63 5.26 17.18 9.36
C ARG A 63 3.93 16.51 9.09
N ASP A 64 3.91 15.19 9.22
CA ASP A 64 2.72 14.37 9.17
C ASP A 64 2.41 13.72 10.53
N ALA A 65 1.15 13.34 10.73
CA ALA A 65 0.68 12.61 11.89
C ALA A 65 0.80 11.07 11.71
N GLY A 66 1.48 10.62 10.66
CA GLY A 66 1.70 9.22 10.30
C GLY A 66 1.34 8.92 8.85
N ILE A 67 1.50 7.66 8.45
CA ILE A 67 1.35 7.18 7.06
C ILE A 67 -0.01 7.57 6.47
N SER A 68 -1.10 7.39 7.22
CA SER A 68 -2.47 7.74 6.79
C SER A 68 -2.63 9.21 6.44
N ASP A 69 -2.04 10.10 7.26
CA ASP A 69 -2.06 11.55 7.02
C ASP A 69 -1.23 11.92 5.79
N ALA A 70 -0.03 11.37 5.66
CA ALA A 70 0.82 11.59 4.50
C ALA A 70 0.14 11.15 3.19
N PHE A 71 -0.48 9.97 3.16
CA PHE A 71 -1.23 9.51 1.98
C PHE A 71 -2.47 10.35 1.71
N ASN A 72 -3.18 10.82 2.74
CA ASN A 72 -4.32 11.72 2.56
C ASN A 72 -3.90 13.07 1.98
N LYS A 73 -2.77 13.63 2.40
CA LYS A 73 -2.17 14.84 1.80
C LYS A 73 -1.85 14.62 0.32
N GLY A 74 -1.17 13.51 0.00
CA GLY A 74 -0.85 13.17 -1.39
C GLY A 74 -2.11 12.97 -2.24
N ARG A 75 -3.12 12.28 -1.72
CA ARG A 75 -4.42 12.12 -2.37
C ARG A 75 -5.11 13.46 -2.65
N ALA A 76 -5.04 14.40 -1.73
CA ALA A 76 -5.63 15.74 -1.89
C ALA A 76 -4.90 16.55 -2.98
N LEU A 77 -3.60 16.37 -3.13
CA LEU A 77 -2.79 17.02 -4.17
C LEU A 77 -2.96 16.37 -5.55
N ALA A 78 -3.23 15.07 -5.61
CA ALA A 78 -3.36 14.29 -6.83
C ALA A 78 -4.55 14.77 -7.69
N ARG A 79 -4.38 14.79 -9.02
CA ARG A 79 -5.41 15.19 -10.01
C ARG A 79 -5.88 14.03 -10.89
N GLY A 80 -5.15 12.93 -10.93
CA GLY A 80 -5.49 11.77 -11.73
C GLY A 80 -6.81 11.14 -11.33
N GLN A 81 -7.45 10.50 -12.30
CA GLN A 81 -8.65 9.71 -12.06
C GLN A 81 -8.34 8.40 -11.32
N TRP A 82 -7.11 7.93 -11.45
CA TRP A 82 -6.61 6.74 -10.78
C TRP A 82 -5.46 7.10 -9.85
N LEU A 83 -5.46 6.51 -8.67
CA LEU A 83 -4.44 6.74 -7.65
C LEU A 83 -3.76 5.42 -7.27
N ASN A 84 -2.44 5.48 -7.16
CA ASN A 84 -1.61 4.43 -6.57
C ASN A 84 -0.75 5.04 -5.46
N PHE A 85 -0.41 4.25 -4.45
CA PHE A 85 0.32 4.71 -3.27
C PHE A 85 1.56 3.86 -3.07
N LEU A 86 2.73 4.47 -3.22
CA LEU A 86 4.04 3.85 -3.00
C LEU A 86 4.75 4.51 -1.82
N ASN A 87 5.30 3.71 -0.90
CA ASN A 87 6.25 4.26 0.08
C ASN A 87 7.63 4.43 -0.57
N ALA A 88 8.45 5.31 -0.02
CA ALA A 88 9.87 5.29 -0.33
C ALA A 88 10.46 3.90 -0.07
N GLY A 89 11.21 3.37 -1.02
CA GLY A 89 11.74 2.02 -1.06
C GLY A 89 10.91 1.02 -1.86
N ASP A 90 9.61 1.24 -2.04
CA ASP A 90 8.79 0.41 -2.92
C ASP A 90 8.97 0.85 -4.38
N ALA A 91 8.96 -0.08 -5.32
CA ALA A 91 9.21 0.20 -6.75
C ALA A 91 8.21 -0.51 -7.66
N LEU A 92 7.79 0.16 -8.74
CA LEU A 92 7.11 -0.52 -9.84
C LEU A 92 8.08 -1.53 -10.47
N LEU A 93 7.63 -2.76 -10.67
CA LEU A 93 8.50 -3.90 -10.92
C LEU A 93 9.27 -3.81 -12.24
N ASP A 94 8.63 -3.28 -13.28
CA ASP A 94 9.21 -3.09 -14.62
C ASP A 94 8.59 -1.89 -15.34
N PRO A 95 9.19 -1.38 -16.44
CA PRO A 95 8.71 -0.20 -17.16
C PRO A 95 7.33 -0.34 -17.82
N GLY A 96 6.76 -1.52 -17.91
CA GLY A 96 5.46 -1.79 -18.55
C GLY A 96 4.30 -1.93 -17.57
N VAL A 97 4.53 -1.82 -16.26
CA VAL A 97 3.48 -2.02 -15.25
C VAL A 97 2.29 -1.11 -15.50
N LEU A 98 2.50 0.19 -15.68
CA LEU A 98 1.40 1.14 -15.83
C LEU A 98 0.62 0.96 -17.14
N GLU A 99 1.25 0.50 -18.22
CA GLU A 99 0.57 0.16 -19.48
C GLU A 99 -0.39 -1.02 -19.27
N ARG A 100 0.09 -2.10 -18.61
CA ARG A 100 -0.73 -3.28 -18.35
C ARG A 100 -1.89 -2.98 -17.41
N VAL A 101 -1.65 -2.18 -16.38
CA VAL A 101 -2.68 -1.74 -15.45
C VAL A 101 -3.71 -0.86 -16.15
N ALA A 102 -3.28 0.11 -16.97
CA ALA A 102 -4.17 1.01 -17.69
C ALA A 102 -5.13 0.25 -18.64
N ALA A 103 -4.67 -0.85 -19.24
CA ALA A 103 -5.51 -1.71 -20.08
C ALA A 103 -6.64 -2.41 -19.27
N ARG A 104 -6.53 -2.52 -17.96
CA ARG A 104 -7.56 -3.12 -17.09
C ARG A 104 -8.49 -2.11 -16.42
N MET A 105 -8.12 -0.84 -16.39
CA MET A 105 -8.90 0.23 -15.74
C MET A 105 -10.34 0.36 -16.23
N PRO A 106 -10.67 0.16 -17.53
CA PRO A 106 -12.06 0.21 -17.99
C PRO A 106 -12.97 -0.89 -17.39
N CYS A 107 -12.38 -1.95 -16.82
CA CYS A 107 -13.12 -3.13 -16.39
C CYS A 107 -13.58 -3.08 -14.93
N ALA A 108 -13.06 -2.17 -14.10
CA ALA A 108 -13.34 -2.14 -12.66
C ALA A 108 -13.05 -0.79 -12.03
N ASP A 109 -13.37 -0.63 -10.74
CA ASP A 109 -13.05 0.54 -9.91
C ASP A 109 -11.67 0.44 -9.26
N ILE A 110 -11.18 -0.78 -9.09
CA ILE A 110 -9.92 -1.10 -8.46
C ILE A 110 -9.21 -2.15 -9.33
N VAL A 111 -7.99 -1.85 -9.74
CA VAL A 111 -7.10 -2.81 -10.40
C VAL A 111 -5.98 -3.14 -9.43
N THR A 112 -5.77 -4.42 -9.16
CA THR A 112 -4.76 -4.86 -8.19
C THR A 112 -4.02 -6.11 -8.68
N GLY A 113 -2.84 -6.35 -8.17
CA GLY A 113 -2.04 -7.53 -8.48
C GLY A 113 -1.17 -7.95 -7.30
N TYR A 114 -0.13 -8.72 -7.58
CA TYR A 114 0.82 -9.08 -6.54
C TYR A 114 1.81 -7.95 -6.27
N SER A 115 2.23 -7.86 -5.01
CA SER A 115 3.54 -7.31 -4.65
C SER A 115 4.54 -8.44 -4.42
N VAL A 116 5.81 -8.14 -4.56
CA VAL A 116 6.92 -9.07 -4.29
C VAL A 116 7.78 -8.46 -3.18
N THR A 117 8.25 -9.28 -2.25
CA THR A 117 9.26 -8.90 -1.26
C THR A 117 10.30 -10.00 -1.18
N ALA A 118 11.54 -9.71 -1.51
CA ALA A 118 12.62 -10.71 -1.54
C ALA A 118 12.24 -11.98 -2.37
N GLY A 119 11.59 -11.79 -3.52
CA GLY A 119 11.16 -12.88 -4.40
C GLY A 119 9.84 -13.56 -4.03
N VAL A 120 9.22 -13.19 -2.90
CA VAL A 120 7.96 -13.81 -2.43
C VAL A 120 6.76 -12.96 -2.78
N ARG A 121 5.77 -13.55 -3.43
CA ARG A 121 4.51 -12.88 -3.81
C ARG A 121 3.58 -12.69 -2.62
N SER A 122 2.92 -11.53 -2.56
CA SER A 122 1.85 -11.22 -1.62
C SER A 122 0.70 -10.53 -2.37
N PRO A 123 -0.53 -11.03 -2.24
CA PRO A 123 -0.98 -12.23 -1.51
C PRO A 123 -0.38 -13.52 -2.09
N PRO A 124 -0.30 -14.63 -1.32
CA PRO A 124 0.36 -15.87 -1.78
C PRO A 124 -0.44 -16.66 -2.83
N TYR A 125 -1.66 -16.24 -3.16
CA TYR A 125 -2.53 -16.84 -4.17
C TYR A 125 -3.43 -15.78 -4.81
N PRO A 126 -3.96 -16.05 -6.04
CA PRO A 126 -4.87 -15.12 -6.71
C PRO A 126 -6.10 -14.82 -5.87
N VAL A 127 -6.44 -13.54 -5.79
CA VAL A 127 -7.66 -13.09 -5.12
C VAL A 127 -8.82 -13.17 -6.12
N GLY A 128 -9.31 -14.39 -6.35
CA GLY A 128 -10.25 -14.69 -7.44
C GLY A 128 -11.74 -14.55 -7.12
N ASN A 129 -12.14 -14.28 -5.86
CA ASN A 129 -13.57 -14.22 -5.50
C ASN A 129 -13.87 -13.10 -4.54
N GLN A 130 -14.74 -12.17 -4.94
CA GLN A 130 -15.28 -11.07 -4.14
C GLN A 130 -15.88 -11.54 -2.79
N GLU A 131 -16.46 -12.72 -2.74
CA GLU A 131 -17.08 -13.28 -1.52
C GLU A 131 -16.08 -13.60 -0.40
N ARG A 132 -14.79 -13.76 -0.71
CA ARG A 132 -13.75 -14.09 0.28
C ARG A 132 -13.00 -12.88 0.82
N LEU A 133 -13.11 -11.74 0.18
CA LEU A 133 -12.36 -10.52 0.53
C LEU A 133 -12.73 -9.91 1.88
N PRO A 134 -14.01 -9.81 2.29
CA PRO A 134 -14.38 -9.30 3.62
C PRO A 134 -13.81 -10.13 4.77
N ARG A 135 -13.36 -11.37 4.48
CA ARG A 135 -12.82 -12.28 5.51
C ARG A 135 -11.30 -12.19 5.64
N ARG A 136 -10.61 -11.62 4.64
CA ARG A 136 -9.14 -11.41 4.62
C ARG A 136 -8.83 -10.36 3.56
N ALA A 137 -8.64 -9.10 3.93
CA ALA A 137 -8.14 -8.10 3.00
C ALA A 137 -6.67 -8.41 2.63
N TRP A 138 -6.49 -9.25 1.65
CA TRP A 138 -5.20 -9.73 1.17
C TRP A 138 -4.79 -9.01 -0.11
N ILE A 139 -5.26 -7.81 -0.27
CA ILE A 139 -4.87 -6.95 -1.39
C ILE A 139 -3.62 -6.19 -0.97
N SER A 140 -2.59 -6.23 -1.81
CA SER A 140 -1.44 -5.36 -1.63
C SER A 140 -1.84 -3.91 -1.94
N HIS A 141 -1.69 -3.04 -0.96
CA HIS A 141 -2.00 -1.63 -1.10
C HIS A 141 -1.17 -0.98 -2.21
N GLN A 142 0.13 -1.24 -2.22
CA GLN A 142 1.07 -0.68 -3.18
C GLN A 142 0.85 -1.21 -4.60
N ALA A 143 0.40 -2.47 -4.74
CA ALA A 143 0.04 -3.05 -6.03
C ALA A 143 -1.40 -2.77 -6.45
N SER A 144 -2.06 -1.76 -5.86
CA SER A 144 -3.45 -1.41 -6.14
C SER A 144 -3.57 -0.02 -6.75
N PHE A 145 -4.33 0.06 -7.83
CA PHE A 145 -4.69 1.28 -8.53
C PHE A 145 -6.19 1.50 -8.32
N ILE A 146 -6.56 2.63 -7.75
CA ILE A 146 -7.88 2.89 -7.22
C ILE A 146 -8.48 4.09 -7.93
N HIS A 147 -9.66 3.91 -8.54
CA HIS A 147 -10.37 5.02 -9.17
C HIS A 147 -10.78 6.05 -8.12
N ARG A 148 -10.62 7.33 -8.42
CA ARG A 148 -10.90 8.47 -7.51
C ARG A 148 -12.28 8.41 -6.86
N ARG A 149 -13.31 7.97 -7.62
CA ARG A 149 -14.68 7.83 -7.11
C ARG A 149 -14.80 6.91 -5.87
N VAL A 150 -13.88 5.95 -5.72
CA VAL A 150 -13.84 5.09 -4.52
C VAL A 150 -13.53 5.92 -3.28
N PHE A 151 -12.55 6.81 -3.38
CA PHE A 151 -12.22 7.73 -2.27
C PHE A 151 -13.28 8.79 -2.04
N GLU A 152 -13.94 9.27 -3.09
CA GLU A 152 -15.06 10.21 -2.97
C GLU A 152 -16.22 9.59 -2.20
N ALA A 153 -16.51 8.32 -2.43
CA ALA A 153 -17.62 7.63 -1.78
C ALA A 153 -17.27 7.02 -0.41
N CYS A 154 -16.01 6.60 -0.20
CA CYS A 154 -15.57 5.96 1.04
C CYS A 154 -14.84 6.93 1.98
N GLY A 155 -14.38 8.09 1.50
CA GLY A 155 -13.43 8.93 2.22
C GLY A 155 -11.99 8.45 2.06
N GLY A 156 -11.05 9.17 2.67
CA GLY A 156 -9.63 8.83 2.68
C GLY A 156 -9.27 7.72 3.66
N PHE A 157 -7.99 7.59 3.95
CA PHE A 157 -7.49 6.71 4.99
C PHE A 157 -7.82 7.28 6.37
N ASP A 158 -8.30 6.44 7.29
CA ASP A 158 -8.63 6.85 8.65
C ASP A 158 -7.34 7.03 9.48
N PRO A 159 -7.03 8.24 9.97
CA PRO A 159 -5.79 8.51 10.71
C PRO A 159 -5.72 7.82 12.09
N ARG A 160 -6.81 7.23 12.56
CA ARG A 160 -6.81 6.39 13.76
C ARG A 160 -6.04 5.08 13.55
N PHE A 161 -5.89 4.64 12.30
CA PHE A 161 -5.14 3.45 11.92
C PHE A 161 -3.75 3.85 11.40
N ARG A 162 -2.72 3.48 12.13
CA ARG A 162 -1.32 3.80 11.80
C ARG A 162 -0.63 2.73 10.99
N VAL A 163 -1.03 1.47 11.18
CA VAL A 163 -0.42 0.29 10.57
C VAL A 163 -1.39 -0.44 9.63
N ARG A 164 -2.69 -0.45 9.96
CA ARG A 164 -3.74 -1.19 9.24
C ARG A 164 -4.75 -0.28 8.54
N MET A 165 -4.34 0.92 8.19
CA MET A 165 -5.18 1.89 7.47
C MET A 165 -5.65 1.36 6.11
N ASP A 166 -4.80 0.60 5.42
CA ASP A 166 -5.10 -0.06 4.16
C ASP A 166 -6.19 -1.13 4.35
N TYR A 167 -6.03 -1.95 5.38
CA TYR A 167 -7.02 -2.97 5.73
C TYR A 167 -8.38 -2.37 6.05
N GLU A 168 -8.42 -1.32 6.86
CA GLU A 168 -9.64 -0.60 7.20
C GLU A 168 -10.31 -0.02 5.94
N PHE A 169 -9.51 0.60 5.07
CA PHE A 169 -10.00 1.13 3.79
C PHE A 169 -10.60 0.04 2.90
N TRP A 170 -9.94 -1.12 2.79
CA TRP A 170 -10.45 -2.24 2.00
C TRP A 170 -11.76 -2.79 2.53
N LEU A 171 -11.97 -2.81 3.85
CA LEU A 171 -13.26 -3.22 4.43
C LEU A 171 -14.42 -2.28 4.04
N ARG A 172 -14.13 -0.99 3.80
CA ARG A 172 -15.13 -0.02 3.31
C ARG A 172 -15.32 -0.08 1.79
N ALA A 173 -14.25 -0.27 1.04
CA ALA A 173 -14.27 -0.14 -0.41
C ALA A 173 -14.74 -1.43 -1.12
N LEU A 174 -14.18 -2.58 -0.77
CA LEU A 174 -14.40 -3.82 -1.51
C LEU A 174 -15.86 -4.35 -1.52
N PRO A 175 -16.70 -4.13 -0.50
CA PRO A 175 -18.11 -4.49 -0.58
C PRO A 175 -18.94 -3.62 -1.54
N ARG A 176 -18.42 -2.46 -1.96
CA ARG A 176 -19.16 -1.42 -2.68
C ARG A 176 -18.68 -1.23 -4.12
N PHE A 177 -17.46 -1.64 -4.43
CA PHE A 177 -16.80 -1.34 -5.71
C PHE A 177 -16.27 -2.59 -6.37
N SER A 178 -16.31 -2.60 -7.70
CA SER A 178 -15.76 -3.68 -8.51
C SER A 178 -14.22 -3.66 -8.49
N TYR A 179 -13.60 -4.84 -8.56
CA TYR A 179 -12.16 -4.95 -8.71
C TYR A 179 -11.76 -6.03 -9.71
N VAL A 180 -10.60 -5.84 -10.32
CA VAL A 180 -9.92 -6.83 -11.15
C VAL A 180 -8.59 -7.17 -10.49
N PHE A 181 -8.36 -8.46 -10.30
CA PHE A 181 -7.07 -8.97 -9.86
C PHE A 181 -6.25 -9.44 -11.07
N MET A 182 -5.08 -8.85 -11.24
CA MET A 182 -4.10 -9.26 -12.25
C MET A 182 -3.20 -10.35 -11.66
N ASP A 183 -3.15 -11.52 -12.30
CA ASP A 183 -2.31 -12.64 -11.83
C ASP A 183 -0.83 -12.42 -12.21
N GLU A 184 -0.33 -11.25 -11.89
CA GLU A 184 1.05 -10.85 -12.13
C GLU A 184 1.59 -9.92 -11.03
N PRO A 185 2.91 -9.90 -10.80
CA PRO A 185 3.52 -8.96 -9.88
C PRO A 185 3.61 -7.57 -10.50
N LEU A 186 3.23 -6.54 -9.73
CA LEU A 186 3.23 -5.15 -10.15
C LEU A 186 4.26 -4.30 -9.40
N VAL A 187 4.56 -4.65 -8.15
CA VAL A 187 5.38 -3.84 -7.25
C VAL A 187 6.37 -4.71 -6.49
N ASP A 188 7.61 -4.25 -6.39
CA ASP A 188 8.61 -4.75 -5.45
C ASP A 188 8.58 -3.91 -4.18
N LEU A 189 8.40 -4.57 -3.03
CA LEU A 189 8.32 -3.93 -1.73
C LEU A 189 9.66 -3.99 -1.00
N ALA A 190 10.09 -2.86 -0.47
CA ALA A 190 11.25 -2.80 0.39
C ALA A 190 11.05 -3.70 1.63
N PRO A 191 12.06 -4.48 2.03
CA PRO A 191 11.99 -5.27 3.25
C PRO A 191 11.96 -4.37 4.49
N GLY A 192 11.20 -4.75 5.52
CA GLY A 192 11.20 -4.06 6.82
C GLY A 192 10.15 -3.00 7.04
N GLY A 193 9.15 -2.87 6.16
CA GLY A 193 8.02 -1.94 6.30
C GLY A 193 7.25 -2.10 7.63
N ALA A 194 6.44 -1.10 7.99
CA ALA A 194 5.72 -1.02 9.27
C ALA A 194 4.88 -2.28 9.58
N SER A 195 4.22 -2.83 8.56
CA SER A 195 3.37 -4.02 8.68
C SER A 195 4.14 -5.33 8.91
N THR A 196 5.45 -5.37 8.60
CA THR A 196 6.26 -6.59 8.78
C THR A 196 6.60 -6.85 10.23
N ARG A 197 6.49 -5.85 11.09
CA ARG A 197 6.87 -5.94 12.52
C ARG A 197 5.79 -6.54 13.39
N LEU A 198 4.65 -7.00 12.88
CA LEU A 198 3.53 -7.68 13.59
C LEU A 198 3.46 -7.37 15.09
N ARG A 199 3.44 -6.08 15.44
CA ARG A 199 3.37 -5.61 16.81
C ARG A 199 1.94 -5.76 17.34
N ARG A 200 1.75 -5.62 18.62
CA ARG A 200 0.43 -5.63 19.27
C ARG A 200 -0.55 -4.66 18.61
N GLU A 201 -0.08 -3.46 18.28
CA GLU A 201 -0.84 -2.43 17.55
C GLU A 201 -1.45 -2.93 16.24
N PHE A 202 -0.70 -3.75 15.46
CA PHE A 202 -1.20 -4.35 14.23
C PHE A 202 -2.49 -5.17 14.45
N PHE A 203 -2.50 -5.98 15.51
CA PHE A 203 -3.67 -6.81 15.82
C PHE A 203 -4.81 -6.00 16.42
N GLU A 204 -4.50 -5.04 17.29
CA GLU A 204 -5.48 -4.13 17.90
C GLU A 204 -6.21 -3.31 16.84
N GLU A 205 -5.49 -2.76 15.87
CA GLU A 205 -6.09 -2.03 14.76
C GLU A 205 -6.93 -2.94 13.86
N GLU A 206 -6.48 -4.16 13.55
CA GLU A 206 -7.28 -5.13 12.80
C GLU A 206 -8.56 -5.51 13.56
N PHE A 207 -8.49 -5.67 14.88
CA PHE A 207 -9.66 -5.83 15.75
C PHE A 207 -10.64 -4.66 15.65
N ALA A 208 -10.12 -3.44 15.74
CA ALA A 208 -10.93 -2.24 15.69
C ALA A 208 -11.63 -2.11 14.33
N ALA A 209 -10.90 -2.29 13.23
CA ALA A 209 -11.46 -2.27 11.87
C ALA A 209 -12.56 -3.31 11.67
N ASN A 210 -12.34 -4.54 12.12
CA ASN A 210 -13.35 -5.60 12.05
C ASN A 210 -14.64 -5.23 12.79
N ARG A 211 -14.52 -4.67 14.00
CA ARG A 211 -15.70 -4.26 14.79
C ARG A 211 -16.49 -3.13 14.13
N MET A 212 -15.80 -2.26 13.40
CA MET A 212 -16.43 -1.12 12.72
C MET A 212 -17.19 -1.55 11.47
N HIS A 213 -16.69 -2.54 10.73
CA HIS A 213 -17.14 -2.80 9.36
C HIS A 213 -17.72 -4.20 9.11
N LEU A 214 -17.54 -5.15 10.02
CA LEU A 214 -18.01 -6.53 9.80
C LEU A 214 -19.19 -6.89 10.71
N THR A 215 -20.28 -7.37 10.10
CA THR A 215 -21.47 -7.87 10.82
C THR A 215 -21.14 -9.01 11.78
N PHE A 216 -20.20 -9.88 11.41
CA PHE A 216 -19.73 -11.00 12.24
C PHE A 216 -18.29 -10.75 12.74
N ALA A 217 -18.04 -9.56 13.25
CA ALA A 217 -16.72 -9.14 13.78
C ALA A 217 -16.17 -10.15 14.82
N PHE A 218 -17.02 -10.80 15.61
CA PHE A 218 -16.61 -11.79 16.59
C PHE A 218 -15.82 -12.95 15.97
N ILE A 219 -16.32 -13.53 14.86
CA ILE A 219 -15.65 -14.66 14.16
C ILE A 219 -14.33 -14.18 13.54
N ALA A 220 -14.32 -13.01 12.90
CA ALA A 220 -13.11 -12.44 12.35
C ALA A 220 -12.06 -12.21 13.46
N ASN A 221 -12.48 -11.64 14.58
CA ASN A 221 -11.62 -11.34 15.70
C ASN A 221 -11.08 -12.60 16.42
N LEU A 222 -11.82 -13.68 16.47
CA LEU A 222 -11.31 -14.95 17.00
C LEU A 222 -10.08 -15.44 16.21
N ARG A 223 -10.12 -15.29 14.88
CA ARG A 223 -8.98 -15.65 14.01
C ARG A 223 -7.79 -14.71 14.21
N VAL A 224 -8.04 -13.41 14.40
CA VAL A 224 -6.99 -12.44 14.70
C VAL A 224 -6.31 -12.81 16.02
N ARG A 225 -7.08 -13.12 17.08
CA ARG A 225 -6.53 -13.59 18.38
C ARG A 225 -5.72 -14.86 18.26
N ALA A 226 -6.22 -15.85 17.51
CA ALA A 226 -5.46 -17.08 17.30
C ALA A 226 -4.11 -16.81 16.61
N ARG A 227 -4.09 -15.94 15.61
CA ARG A 227 -2.87 -15.53 14.92
C ARG A 227 -1.93 -14.75 15.84
N GLU A 228 -2.44 -13.83 16.63
CA GLU A 228 -1.65 -13.08 17.63
C GLU A 228 -0.97 -14.02 18.62
N ARG A 229 -1.73 -14.95 19.22
CA ARG A 229 -1.19 -15.94 20.16
C ARG A 229 -0.14 -16.85 19.52
N PHE A 230 -0.36 -17.29 18.28
CA PHE A 230 0.59 -18.08 17.52
C PHE A 230 1.92 -17.31 17.33
N HIS A 231 1.85 -16.06 16.88
CA HIS A 231 3.04 -15.23 16.70
C HIS A 231 3.74 -14.90 18.04
N GLN A 232 2.96 -14.70 19.09
CA GLN A 232 3.52 -14.51 20.45
C GLN A 232 4.26 -15.77 20.92
N GLY A 233 3.67 -16.96 20.71
CA GLY A 233 4.32 -18.24 21.01
C GLY A 233 5.64 -18.40 20.26
N LEU A 234 5.67 -18.10 18.96
CA LEU A 234 6.90 -18.14 18.16
C LEU A 234 7.99 -17.18 18.68
N ARG A 235 7.62 -15.98 19.14
CA ARG A 235 8.57 -15.03 19.73
C ARG A 235 9.14 -15.53 21.04
N ASN A 236 8.28 -16.06 21.92
CA ASN A 236 8.69 -16.58 23.21
C ASN A 236 9.63 -17.80 23.10
N THR A 237 9.53 -18.56 22.01
CA THR A 237 10.39 -19.72 21.72
C THR A 237 11.63 -19.38 20.87
N GLY A 238 11.81 -18.11 20.47
CA GLY A 238 12.88 -17.70 19.55
C GLY A 238 12.74 -18.20 18.11
N LEU A 239 11.63 -18.88 17.78
CA LEU A 239 11.38 -19.44 16.44
C LEU A 239 10.79 -18.45 15.46
N PHE A 240 10.49 -17.22 15.89
CA PHE A 240 9.81 -16.23 15.06
C PHE A 240 10.61 -15.86 13.80
N GLU A 241 11.90 -15.65 13.91
CA GLU A 241 12.75 -15.33 12.75
C GLU A 241 12.86 -16.50 11.78
N ARG A 242 12.97 -17.73 12.29
CA ARG A 242 12.92 -18.95 11.46
C ARG A 242 11.59 -19.09 10.72
N TYR A 243 10.49 -18.86 11.40
CA TYR A 243 9.15 -18.87 10.80
C TYR A 243 9.02 -17.80 9.72
N ARG A 244 9.53 -16.59 9.97
CA ARG A 244 9.52 -15.50 8.99
C ARG A 244 10.33 -15.86 7.74
N THR A 245 11.51 -16.42 7.92
CA THR A 245 12.39 -16.87 6.82
C THR A 245 11.77 -18.02 6.02
N LEU A 246 11.13 -18.99 6.69
CA LEU A 246 10.46 -20.11 6.02
C LEU A 246 9.22 -19.66 5.24
N ARG A 247 8.48 -18.68 5.73
CA ARG A 247 7.30 -18.13 5.05
C ARG A 247 7.67 -17.29 3.82
N LEU A 248 8.91 -16.86 3.73
CA LEU A 248 9.48 -16.09 2.62
C LEU A 248 10.24 -16.98 1.61
N ARG A 249 10.26 -18.31 1.79
CA ARG A 249 10.79 -19.24 0.80
C ARG A 249 9.69 -19.60 -0.20
N PRO A 250 10.02 -19.61 -1.51
CA PRO A 250 9.10 -19.96 -2.60
C PRO A 250 8.58 -21.39 -2.47
#